data_7ba96cb1584ec6b33f0bf6b9f18cac3e
#
_entry.id   7ba96cb1584ec6b33f0bf6b9f18cac3e
#
_cell.length_a   1.000
_cell.length_b   1.000
_cell.length_c   1.000
_cell.angle_alpha   90.00
_cell.angle_beta   90.00
_cell.angle_gamma   90.00
#
_symmetry.space_group_name_H-M   'P 1'
#
loop_
_entity.id
_entity.type
_entity.pdbx_description
1 polymer ?
#
loop_
_entity_poly.entity_id
_entity_poly.type
_entity_poly.pdbx_seq_one_letter_code
_entity_poly.pdbx_strand_id
1 'polypeptide(L)'
;MKIAVAMSGGVDSSAAAAILQEAGHELVGFTMQLWNQRRNISVDENGDPLPSRCCSLDDVYDARRVAESLGMPFYVLNLEKDFEESVVEPFVQSYLSGETPIPCVACNSRLKFASLDKLAQSLGCDKVATGHYARVEYDEKANRYRLFRGRNHWKDQSYFLWELTQDQLSRAYFPLGEMLKSEVREIAREANLYVAEKQESQEICFVPDGKYSEFIDRYLEHENRSQELPEAGEIVNAKGEKMGEHSGIHRYTIGQRRGLGIANEKPLYVVQIEQARNQIVVGEKDELEQLEFTAKGVNWVAFDESSEPVRAEVKVRYRHEPAPATVYALPERRARIVFDEPQRAITPGQATIFYNGEEVIGGGWIVKI
;
A
#
# COMPACT_ATOMS: atom_id res chain seq x y z
N MET A 1 -21.39 7.43 19.43
CA MET A 1 -20.63 8.25 18.46
C MET A 1 -21.27 8.06 17.10
N LYS A 2 -21.13 9.04 16.22
CA LYS A 2 -21.47 8.91 14.79
C LYS A 2 -20.22 8.58 14.00
N ILE A 3 -20.23 7.46 13.27
CA ILE A 3 -19.02 6.91 12.62
C ILE A 3 -19.26 6.74 11.12
N ALA A 4 -18.35 7.30 10.32
CA ALA A 4 -18.27 7.02 8.88
C ALA A 4 -17.56 5.69 8.66
N VAL A 5 -18.17 4.76 7.95
CA VAL A 5 -17.56 3.45 7.64
C VAL A 5 -17.17 3.40 6.17
N ALA A 6 -15.87 3.24 5.90
CA ALA A 6 -15.37 3.03 4.54
C ALA A 6 -15.64 1.59 4.10
N MET A 7 -16.59 1.41 3.20
CA MET A 7 -17.07 0.11 2.73
C MET A 7 -16.53 -0.19 1.33
N SER A 8 -15.74 -1.26 1.22
CA SER A 8 -15.16 -1.69 -0.06
C SER A 8 -15.94 -2.80 -0.75
N GLY A 9 -17.10 -3.21 -0.22
CA GLY A 9 -17.82 -4.39 -0.70
C GLY A 9 -17.16 -5.73 -0.35
N GLY A 10 -16.12 -5.71 0.47
CA GLY A 10 -15.45 -6.91 1.01
C GLY A 10 -15.92 -7.27 2.41
N VAL A 11 -15.60 -8.50 2.86
CA VAL A 11 -16.00 -9.04 4.16
C VAL A 11 -15.50 -8.21 5.33
N ASP A 12 -14.27 -7.70 5.27
CA ASP A 12 -13.65 -6.98 6.40
C ASP A 12 -14.36 -5.66 6.71
N SER A 13 -14.58 -4.82 5.70
CA SER A 13 -15.29 -3.55 5.89
C SER A 13 -16.75 -3.75 6.30
N SER A 14 -17.38 -4.83 5.83
CA SER A 14 -18.76 -5.18 6.17
C SER A 14 -18.88 -5.70 7.61
N ALA A 15 -17.97 -6.56 8.05
CA ALA A 15 -17.90 -7.02 9.43
C ALA A 15 -17.59 -5.86 10.39
N ALA A 16 -16.69 -4.94 10.01
CA ALA A 16 -16.41 -3.74 10.79
C ALA A 16 -17.68 -2.90 11.00
N ALA A 17 -18.53 -2.75 9.97
CA ALA A 17 -19.82 -2.06 10.10
C ALA A 17 -20.76 -2.80 11.08
N ALA A 18 -20.88 -4.12 10.97
CA ALA A 18 -21.74 -4.92 11.86
C ALA A 18 -21.29 -4.82 13.34
N ILE A 19 -20.00 -4.93 13.61
CA ILE A 19 -19.42 -4.80 14.95
C ILE A 19 -19.75 -3.42 15.55
N LEU A 20 -19.59 -2.36 14.77
CA LEU A 20 -19.88 -1.00 15.23
C LEU A 20 -21.36 -0.76 15.48
N GLN A 21 -22.23 -1.36 14.68
CA GLN A 21 -23.68 -1.29 14.87
C GLN A 21 -24.09 -2.03 16.14
N GLU A 22 -23.56 -3.22 16.38
CA GLU A 22 -23.81 -3.99 17.61
C GLU A 22 -23.33 -3.24 18.86
N ALA A 23 -22.23 -2.50 18.73
CA ALA A 23 -21.73 -1.60 19.78
C ALA A 23 -22.61 -0.35 19.99
N GLY A 24 -23.70 -0.17 19.26
CA GLY A 24 -24.66 0.92 19.42
C GLY A 24 -24.22 2.26 18.83
N HIS A 25 -23.32 2.27 17.85
CA HIS A 25 -22.92 3.50 17.16
C HIS A 25 -23.89 3.88 16.04
N GLU A 26 -24.06 5.18 15.79
CA GLU A 26 -24.72 5.70 14.60
C GLU A 26 -23.76 5.60 13.42
N LEU A 27 -24.14 4.89 12.37
CA LEU A 27 -23.26 4.61 11.23
C LEU A 27 -23.71 5.31 9.96
N VAL A 28 -22.73 5.74 9.17
CA VAL A 28 -22.91 6.22 7.79
C VAL A 28 -21.93 5.48 6.90
N GLY A 29 -22.41 4.70 5.95
CA GLY A 29 -21.59 3.95 5.01
C GLY A 29 -21.16 4.80 3.83
N PHE A 30 -19.89 4.64 3.46
CA PHE A 30 -19.30 5.27 2.27
C PHE A 30 -18.54 4.25 1.44
N THR A 31 -18.82 4.22 0.14
CA THR A 31 -17.94 3.57 -0.82
C THR A 31 -17.29 4.61 -1.72
N MET A 32 -16.05 4.38 -2.10
CA MET A 32 -15.30 5.28 -2.96
C MET A 32 -15.18 4.67 -4.35
N GLN A 33 -15.68 5.36 -5.36
CA GLN A 33 -15.41 5.04 -6.75
C GLN A 33 -14.05 5.66 -7.09
N LEU A 34 -13.02 4.82 -7.13
CA LEU A 34 -11.62 5.24 -7.28
C LEU A 34 -11.13 5.15 -8.73
N TRP A 35 -11.71 4.27 -9.56
CA TRP A 35 -11.22 4.01 -10.89
C TRP A 35 -12.35 3.89 -11.91
N ASN A 36 -12.18 4.56 -13.04
CA ASN A 36 -13.15 4.49 -14.12
C ASN A 36 -12.90 3.23 -14.97
N GLN A 37 -13.71 2.22 -14.76
CA GLN A 37 -13.63 0.95 -15.49
C GLN A 37 -13.84 1.09 -17.01
N ARG A 38 -14.46 2.18 -17.48
CA ARG A 38 -14.66 2.44 -18.92
C ARG A 38 -13.36 2.74 -19.66
N ARG A 39 -12.27 3.02 -18.94
CA ARG A 39 -10.95 3.25 -19.55
C ARG A 39 -10.32 1.96 -20.13
N ASN A 40 -10.88 0.76 -19.85
CA ASN A 40 -10.46 -0.53 -20.42
C ASN A 40 -8.94 -0.75 -20.48
N ILE A 41 -8.22 -0.24 -19.46
CA ILE A 41 -6.75 -0.30 -19.43
C ILE A 41 -6.24 -1.72 -19.18
N SER A 42 -7.02 -2.56 -18.50
CA SER A 42 -6.70 -3.97 -18.29
C SER A 42 -7.65 -4.84 -19.11
N VAL A 43 -7.10 -5.69 -19.99
CA VAL A 43 -7.86 -6.64 -20.80
C VAL A 43 -7.31 -8.06 -20.61
N ASP A 44 -8.12 -9.07 -20.88
CA ASP A 44 -7.73 -10.47 -20.88
C ASP A 44 -6.96 -10.84 -22.18
N GLU A 45 -6.62 -12.14 -22.34
CA GLU A 45 -5.92 -12.67 -23.50
C GLU A 45 -6.70 -12.51 -24.82
N ASN A 46 -8.02 -12.30 -24.75
CA ASN A 46 -8.91 -12.10 -25.89
C ASN A 46 -9.13 -10.60 -26.19
N GLY A 47 -8.61 -9.69 -25.37
CA GLY A 47 -8.83 -8.25 -25.49
C GLY A 47 -10.10 -7.75 -24.79
N ASP A 48 -10.79 -8.61 -24.03
CA ASP A 48 -11.96 -8.20 -23.26
C ASP A 48 -11.56 -7.50 -21.96
N PRO A 49 -12.28 -6.45 -21.54
CA PRO A 49 -11.98 -5.71 -20.31
C PRO A 49 -11.99 -6.62 -19.08
N LEU A 50 -10.88 -6.66 -18.34
CA LEU A 50 -10.85 -7.31 -17.04
C LEU A 50 -11.64 -6.50 -16.04
N PRO A 51 -12.50 -7.13 -15.22
CA PRO A 51 -13.16 -6.44 -14.13
C PRO A 51 -12.10 -5.94 -13.13
N SER A 52 -12.05 -4.65 -12.90
CA SER A 52 -11.23 -4.09 -11.82
C SER A 52 -11.71 -4.69 -10.49
N ARG A 53 -10.78 -5.17 -9.68
CA ARG A 53 -11.08 -5.82 -8.39
C ARG A 53 -11.28 -4.82 -7.24
N CYS A 54 -11.14 -3.54 -7.49
CA CYS A 54 -11.43 -2.49 -6.53
C CYS A 54 -12.47 -1.55 -7.11
N CYS A 55 -13.55 -1.31 -6.34
CA CYS A 55 -14.63 -0.41 -6.73
C CYS A 55 -15.33 -0.82 -8.03
N SER A 56 -15.42 -2.14 -8.30
CA SER A 56 -16.30 -2.63 -9.36
C SER A 56 -17.75 -2.22 -9.03
N LEU A 57 -18.61 -2.11 -10.05
CA LEU A 57 -20.04 -1.89 -9.79
C LEU A 57 -20.60 -2.94 -8.83
N ASP A 58 -20.11 -4.18 -8.93
CA ASP A 58 -20.49 -5.27 -8.03
C ASP A 58 -20.06 -4.99 -6.58
N ASP A 59 -18.84 -4.46 -6.36
CA ASP A 59 -18.38 -4.09 -5.01
C ASP A 59 -19.21 -2.93 -4.42
N VAL A 60 -19.60 -1.96 -5.25
CA VAL A 60 -20.50 -0.87 -4.83
C VAL A 60 -21.89 -1.42 -4.48
N TYR A 61 -22.41 -2.36 -5.28
CA TYR A 61 -23.68 -3.02 -4.99
C TYR A 61 -23.60 -3.88 -3.73
N ASP A 62 -22.52 -4.64 -3.54
CA ASP A 62 -22.30 -5.44 -2.33
C ASP A 62 -22.25 -4.55 -1.08
N ALA A 63 -21.48 -3.45 -1.13
CA ALA A 63 -21.42 -2.48 -0.04
C ALA A 63 -22.79 -1.87 0.27
N ARG A 64 -23.56 -1.51 -0.76
CA ARG A 64 -24.92 -0.98 -0.61
C ARG A 64 -25.85 -2.00 0.05
N ARG A 65 -25.85 -3.26 -0.41
CA ARG A 65 -26.68 -4.33 0.16
C ARG A 65 -26.37 -4.57 1.64
N VAL A 66 -25.09 -4.52 2.01
CA VAL A 66 -24.68 -4.61 3.43
C VAL A 66 -25.21 -3.40 4.20
N ALA A 67 -25.05 -2.19 3.68
CA ALA A 67 -25.56 -0.98 4.34
C ALA A 67 -27.09 -1.01 4.52
N GLU A 68 -27.84 -1.48 3.52
CA GLU A 68 -29.28 -1.67 3.59
C GLU A 68 -29.68 -2.71 4.62
N SER A 69 -28.97 -3.85 4.68
CA SER A 69 -29.23 -4.91 5.70
C SER A 69 -28.96 -4.44 7.13
N LEU A 70 -28.00 -3.52 7.30
CA LEU A 70 -27.69 -2.89 8.58
C LEU A 70 -28.53 -1.63 8.85
N GLY A 71 -29.44 -1.23 7.94
CA GLY A 71 -30.32 -0.06 8.11
C GLY A 71 -29.57 1.27 8.20
N MET A 72 -28.37 1.39 7.64
CA MET A 72 -27.56 2.61 7.71
C MET A 72 -27.58 3.42 6.42
N PRO A 73 -27.55 4.77 6.46
CA PRO A 73 -27.37 5.60 5.28
C PRO A 73 -26.10 5.24 4.51
N PHE A 74 -26.15 5.28 3.18
CA PHE A 74 -25.02 4.88 2.32
C PHE A 74 -24.81 5.87 1.18
N TYR A 75 -23.56 6.26 0.97
CA TYR A 75 -23.14 7.22 -0.06
C TYR A 75 -22.01 6.64 -0.92
N VAL A 76 -22.10 6.93 -2.23
CA VAL A 76 -21.04 6.64 -3.19
C VAL A 76 -20.29 7.93 -3.49
N LEU A 77 -18.99 7.93 -3.27
CA LEU A 77 -18.12 9.07 -3.50
C LEU A 77 -17.34 8.88 -4.80
N ASN A 78 -17.48 9.80 -5.72
CA ASN A 78 -16.61 9.81 -6.90
C ASN A 78 -15.29 10.51 -6.53
N LEU A 79 -14.23 9.72 -6.36
CA LEU A 79 -12.87 10.17 -6.10
C LEU A 79 -11.91 9.73 -7.22
N GLU A 80 -12.42 9.48 -8.44
CA GLU A 80 -11.64 9.02 -9.59
C GLU A 80 -10.48 9.97 -9.88
N LYS A 81 -10.74 11.28 -9.93
CA LYS A 81 -9.72 12.29 -10.18
C LYS A 81 -8.67 12.35 -9.07
N ASP A 82 -9.11 12.39 -7.81
CA ASP A 82 -8.19 12.44 -6.66
C ASP A 82 -7.32 11.17 -6.60
N PHE A 83 -7.90 10.02 -6.95
CA PHE A 83 -7.17 8.76 -7.01
C PHE A 83 -6.13 8.73 -8.12
N GLU A 84 -6.51 9.21 -9.30
CA GLU A 84 -5.59 9.30 -10.42
C GLU A 84 -4.39 10.20 -10.10
N GLU A 85 -4.65 11.42 -9.61
CA GLU A 85 -3.61 12.41 -9.29
C GLU A 85 -2.73 11.98 -8.10
N SER A 86 -3.31 11.33 -7.07
CA SER A 86 -2.61 11.03 -5.83
C SER A 86 -2.00 9.63 -5.76
N VAL A 87 -2.48 8.70 -6.59
CA VAL A 87 -2.09 7.28 -6.49
C VAL A 87 -1.61 6.72 -7.82
N VAL A 88 -2.42 6.84 -8.91
CA VAL A 88 -2.09 6.19 -10.19
C VAL A 88 -0.93 6.89 -10.88
N GLU A 89 -1.01 8.22 -11.04
CA GLU A 89 0.06 8.99 -11.68
C GLU A 89 1.41 8.85 -10.94
N PRO A 90 1.50 9.01 -9.61
CA PRO A 90 2.74 8.73 -8.88
C PRO A 90 3.24 7.28 -9.03
N PHE A 91 2.33 6.31 -9.12
CA PHE A 91 2.67 4.92 -9.37
C PHE A 91 3.34 4.74 -10.75
N VAL A 92 2.76 5.31 -11.79
CA VAL A 92 3.31 5.28 -13.15
C VAL A 92 4.68 5.96 -13.18
N GLN A 93 4.79 7.18 -12.65
CA GLN A 93 6.04 7.95 -12.64
C GLN A 93 7.17 7.24 -11.86
N SER A 94 6.85 6.56 -10.76
CA SER A 94 7.83 5.78 -10.02
C SER A 94 8.43 4.66 -10.88
N TYR A 95 7.60 3.90 -11.59
CA TYR A 95 8.12 2.85 -12.49
C TYR A 95 8.91 3.41 -13.66
N LEU A 96 8.48 4.53 -14.25
CA LEU A 96 9.24 5.20 -15.32
C LEU A 96 10.61 5.67 -14.85
N SER A 97 10.76 5.98 -13.55
CA SER A 97 12.05 6.35 -12.94
C SER A 97 12.84 5.16 -12.39
N GLY A 98 12.36 3.92 -12.58
CA GLY A 98 13.02 2.69 -12.11
C GLY A 98 12.84 2.42 -10.61
N GLU A 99 11.89 3.09 -9.96
CA GLU A 99 11.47 2.80 -8.59
C GLU A 99 10.29 1.83 -8.57
N THR A 100 10.10 1.09 -7.48
CA THR A 100 8.96 0.17 -7.31
C THR A 100 8.02 0.70 -6.24
N PRO A 101 6.92 1.37 -6.60
CA PRO A 101 6.01 2.01 -5.64
C PRO A 101 5.12 1.02 -4.90
N ILE A 102 4.56 1.48 -3.77
CA ILE A 102 3.48 0.83 -3.04
C ILE A 102 2.28 1.79 -2.88
N PRO A 103 1.32 1.76 -3.80
CA PRO A 103 0.25 2.76 -3.90
C PRO A 103 -0.73 2.74 -2.73
N CYS A 104 -0.83 1.64 -1.98
CA CYS A 104 -1.77 1.48 -0.88
C CYS A 104 -1.54 2.47 0.27
N VAL A 105 -0.28 2.88 0.52
CA VAL A 105 0.04 3.88 1.54
C VAL A 105 -0.60 5.22 1.20
N ALA A 106 -0.37 5.72 -0.02
CA ALA A 106 -0.96 6.98 -0.50
C ALA A 106 -2.49 6.92 -0.56
N CYS A 107 -3.07 5.77 -0.96
CA CYS A 107 -4.52 5.58 -0.93
C CYS A 107 -5.10 5.73 0.48
N ASN A 108 -4.43 5.21 1.50
CA ASN A 108 -4.88 5.37 2.88
C ASN A 108 -4.72 6.81 3.36
N SER A 109 -3.51 7.39 3.27
CA SER A 109 -3.21 8.71 3.84
C SER A 109 -3.91 9.86 3.10
N ARG A 110 -4.03 9.80 1.77
CA ARG A 110 -4.53 10.91 0.95
C ARG A 110 -6.01 10.82 0.61
N LEU A 111 -6.57 9.61 0.53
CA LEU A 111 -7.98 9.43 0.16
C LEU A 111 -8.84 9.00 1.36
N LYS A 112 -8.56 7.83 1.97
CA LYS A 112 -9.42 7.33 3.05
C LYS A 112 -9.39 8.21 4.29
N PHE A 113 -8.21 8.62 4.73
CA PHE A 113 -8.04 9.44 5.94
C PHE A 113 -7.79 10.94 5.63
N ALA A 114 -8.03 11.38 4.40
CA ALA A 114 -8.07 12.80 4.06
C ALA A 114 -9.37 13.16 3.34
N SER A 115 -9.57 12.74 2.08
CA SER A 115 -10.77 13.13 1.32
C SER A 115 -12.07 12.60 1.93
N LEU A 116 -12.11 11.30 2.31
CA LEU A 116 -13.28 10.74 2.98
C LEU A 116 -13.52 11.37 4.36
N ASP A 117 -12.44 11.62 5.14
CA ASP A 117 -12.60 12.19 6.49
C ASP A 117 -13.17 13.62 6.44
N LYS A 118 -12.75 14.45 5.50
CA LYS A 118 -13.34 15.80 5.31
C LYS A 118 -14.86 15.74 5.08
N LEU A 119 -15.31 14.79 4.27
CA LEU A 119 -16.74 14.61 4.03
C LEU A 119 -17.45 14.06 5.28
N ALA A 120 -16.86 13.08 5.95
CA ALA A 120 -17.39 12.52 7.17
C ALA A 120 -17.60 13.60 8.26
N GLN A 121 -16.64 14.52 8.39
CA GLN A 121 -16.75 15.67 9.27
C GLN A 121 -17.94 16.58 8.89
N SER A 122 -18.13 16.85 7.61
CA SER A 122 -19.26 17.69 7.15
C SER A 122 -20.63 17.10 7.46
N LEU A 123 -20.71 15.77 7.65
CA LEU A 123 -21.91 15.04 8.07
C LEU A 123 -21.97 14.82 9.59
N GLY A 124 -21.07 15.42 10.34
CA GLY A 124 -21.03 15.33 11.80
C GLY A 124 -20.54 13.99 12.33
N CYS A 125 -19.74 13.24 11.55
CA CYS A 125 -19.14 12.01 12.02
C CYS A 125 -17.91 12.29 12.90
N ASP A 126 -17.81 11.57 14.01
CA ASP A 126 -16.72 11.70 15.00
C ASP A 126 -15.44 10.97 14.53
N LYS A 127 -15.61 9.85 13.81
CA LYS A 127 -14.52 8.95 13.39
C LYS A 127 -14.76 8.43 11.98
N VAL A 128 -13.67 7.96 11.37
CA VAL A 128 -13.67 7.15 10.14
C VAL A 128 -13.22 5.74 10.48
N ALA A 129 -14.10 4.77 10.32
CA ALA A 129 -13.81 3.36 10.52
C ALA A 129 -13.51 2.66 9.18
N THR A 130 -12.58 1.72 9.23
CA THR A 130 -12.20 0.87 8.10
C THR A 130 -11.97 -0.57 8.53
N GLY A 131 -12.02 -1.50 7.59
CA GLY A 131 -11.72 -2.93 7.84
C GLY A 131 -10.22 -3.25 7.93
N HIS A 132 -9.35 -2.31 8.33
CA HIS A 132 -7.94 -2.59 8.49
C HIS A 132 -7.65 -3.37 9.78
N TYR A 133 -6.70 -4.31 9.67
CA TYR A 133 -6.12 -5.01 10.82
C TYR A 133 -4.94 -4.20 11.36
N ALA A 134 -5.24 -3.23 12.19
CA ALA A 134 -4.29 -2.38 12.93
C ALA A 134 -4.97 -1.86 14.19
N ARG A 135 -4.23 -1.28 15.12
CA ARG A 135 -4.76 -0.71 16.37
C ARG A 135 -4.27 0.72 16.53
N VAL A 136 -5.13 1.59 17.04
CA VAL A 136 -4.80 2.98 17.41
C VAL A 136 -5.21 3.20 18.84
N GLU A 137 -4.29 3.67 19.65
CA GLU A 137 -4.48 3.97 21.06
C GLU A 137 -4.01 5.39 21.35
N TYR A 138 -4.69 6.06 22.29
CA TYR A 138 -4.24 7.38 22.75
C TYR A 138 -3.39 7.21 24.01
N ASP A 139 -2.16 7.67 23.95
CA ASP A 139 -1.24 7.71 25.09
C ASP A 139 -1.38 9.07 25.80
N GLU A 140 -2.06 9.09 26.94
CA GLU A 140 -2.28 10.31 27.73
C GLU A 140 -0.98 10.97 28.20
N LYS A 141 0.07 10.17 28.48
CA LYS A 141 1.35 10.68 28.97
C LYS A 141 2.15 11.37 27.87
N ALA A 142 2.13 10.78 26.68
CA ALA A 142 2.78 11.35 25.49
C ALA A 142 1.89 12.40 24.81
N ASN A 143 0.59 12.51 25.19
CA ASN A 143 -0.43 13.32 24.52
C ASN A 143 -0.46 13.04 23.01
N ARG A 144 -0.52 11.74 22.64
CA ARG A 144 -0.29 11.32 21.26
C ARG A 144 -1.05 10.04 20.93
N TYR A 145 -1.51 9.92 19.68
CA TYR A 145 -2.03 8.68 19.16
C TYR A 145 -0.88 7.78 18.68
N ARG A 146 -0.94 6.51 19.09
CA ARG A 146 0.04 5.48 18.76
C ARG A 146 -0.61 4.46 17.84
N LEU A 147 0.15 3.97 16.87
CA LEU A 147 -0.28 2.96 15.91
C LEU A 147 0.40 1.63 16.25
N PHE A 148 -0.37 0.55 16.28
CA PHE A 148 0.13 -0.79 16.57
C PHE A 148 -0.27 -1.76 15.47
N ARG A 149 0.45 -2.87 15.39
CA ARG A 149 0.10 -4.01 14.56
C ARG A 149 -1.27 -4.56 14.95
N GLY A 150 -1.97 -5.17 13.99
CA GLY A 150 -3.14 -5.97 14.28
C GLY A 150 -2.77 -7.28 14.99
N ARG A 151 -3.61 -7.78 15.88
CA ARG A 151 -3.44 -9.06 16.57
C ARG A 151 -3.22 -10.24 15.59
N ASN A 152 -3.83 -10.19 14.42
CA ASN A 152 -3.57 -11.14 13.36
C ASN A 152 -2.35 -10.71 12.54
N HIS A 153 -1.15 -11.16 12.93
CA HIS A 153 0.12 -10.78 12.28
C HIS A 153 0.17 -11.13 10.79
N TRP A 154 -0.53 -12.20 10.34
CA TRP A 154 -0.63 -12.56 8.93
C TRP A 154 -1.48 -11.58 8.10
N LYS A 155 -2.36 -10.85 8.78
CA LYS A 155 -3.25 -9.84 8.18
C LYS A 155 -2.89 -8.43 8.61
N ASP A 156 -1.83 -8.25 9.40
CA ASP A 156 -1.38 -6.94 9.84
C ASP A 156 -1.22 -5.97 8.68
N GLN A 157 -1.91 -4.85 8.77
CA GLN A 157 -1.94 -3.80 7.75
C GLN A 157 -1.36 -2.47 8.27
N SER A 158 -0.74 -2.47 9.45
CA SER A 158 -0.06 -1.28 10.00
C SER A 158 1.02 -0.76 9.04
N TYR A 159 1.63 -1.65 8.24
CA TYR A 159 2.56 -1.33 7.17
C TYR A 159 2.02 -0.29 6.17
N PHE A 160 0.72 -0.22 5.93
CA PHE A 160 0.11 0.71 4.98
C PHE A 160 -0.44 1.98 5.63
N LEU A 161 -0.27 2.14 6.96
CA LEU A 161 -0.87 3.20 7.76
C LEU A 161 0.17 4.12 8.43
N TRP A 162 1.45 3.83 8.29
CA TRP A 162 2.54 4.58 8.93
C TRP A 162 2.59 6.07 8.55
N GLU A 163 2.09 6.42 7.36
CA GLU A 163 2.09 7.81 6.86
C GLU A 163 0.96 8.67 7.48
N LEU A 164 0.04 8.06 8.24
CA LEU A 164 -1.06 8.80 8.88
C LEU A 164 -0.52 9.82 9.88
N THR A 165 -1.03 11.04 9.78
CA THR A 165 -0.73 12.12 10.74
C THR A 165 -1.44 11.89 12.07
N GLN A 166 -1.04 12.63 13.12
CA GLN A 166 -1.71 12.58 14.42
C GLN A 166 -3.20 12.94 14.32
N ASP A 167 -3.55 13.94 13.50
CA ASP A 167 -4.95 14.29 13.24
C ASP A 167 -5.73 13.14 12.62
N GLN A 168 -5.14 12.48 11.60
CA GLN A 168 -5.75 11.33 10.95
C GLN A 168 -5.89 10.13 11.88
N LEU A 169 -4.86 9.84 12.70
CA LEU A 169 -4.91 8.78 13.71
C LEU A 169 -5.97 9.07 14.77
N SER A 170 -6.13 10.34 15.18
CA SER A 170 -7.15 10.75 16.14
C SER A 170 -8.57 10.43 15.68
N ARG A 171 -8.79 10.40 14.38
CA ARG A 171 -10.09 10.13 13.74
C ARG A 171 -10.24 8.71 13.19
N ALA A 172 -9.13 7.99 13.05
CA ALA A 172 -9.14 6.60 12.60
C ALA A 172 -9.76 5.66 13.65
N TYR A 173 -10.52 4.66 13.18
CA TYR A 173 -11.04 3.59 14.00
C TYR A 173 -10.93 2.24 13.27
N PHE A 174 -10.28 1.27 13.89
CA PHE A 174 -10.01 -0.04 13.33
C PHE A 174 -10.67 -1.16 14.15
N PRO A 175 -11.97 -1.45 13.92
CA PRO A 175 -12.70 -2.43 14.72
C PRO A 175 -12.11 -3.85 14.69
N LEU A 176 -11.36 -4.18 13.63
CA LEU A 176 -10.78 -5.51 13.41
C LEU A 176 -9.38 -5.68 14.02
N GLY A 177 -8.82 -4.64 14.64
CA GLY A 177 -7.43 -4.64 15.11
C GLY A 177 -7.10 -5.73 16.12
N GLU A 178 -8.06 -6.10 17.00
CA GLU A 178 -7.93 -7.15 18.01
C GLU A 178 -8.46 -8.52 17.56
N MET A 179 -8.80 -8.68 16.28
CA MET A 179 -9.52 -9.87 15.79
C MET A 179 -8.67 -10.74 14.86
N LEU A 180 -8.90 -12.04 14.93
CA LEU A 180 -8.41 -12.98 13.93
C LEU A 180 -9.34 -12.98 12.72
N LYS A 181 -8.83 -13.28 11.54
CA LYS A 181 -9.63 -13.33 10.31
C LYS A 181 -10.78 -14.36 10.37
N SER A 182 -10.59 -15.46 11.08
CA SER A 182 -11.64 -16.46 11.32
C SER A 182 -12.80 -15.88 12.13
N GLU A 183 -12.50 -15.12 13.17
CA GLU A 183 -13.51 -14.43 14.00
C GLU A 183 -14.31 -13.40 13.18
N VAL A 184 -13.62 -12.61 12.34
CA VAL A 184 -14.26 -11.65 11.45
C VAL A 184 -15.22 -12.32 10.45
N ARG A 185 -14.85 -13.48 9.89
CA ARG A 185 -15.74 -14.25 9.02
C ARG A 185 -16.93 -14.82 9.74
N GLU A 186 -16.75 -15.26 10.99
CA GLU A 186 -17.85 -15.77 11.82
C GLU A 186 -18.87 -14.65 12.09
N ILE A 187 -18.43 -13.48 12.51
CA ILE A 187 -19.31 -12.31 12.70
C ILE A 187 -20.07 -11.96 11.41
N ALA A 188 -19.39 -12.02 10.26
CA ALA A 188 -20.04 -11.76 8.99
C ALA A 188 -21.15 -12.78 8.67
N ARG A 189 -20.96 -14.06 9.07
CA ARG A 189 -21.98 -15.11 8.92
C ARG A 189 -23.14 -14.93 9.90
N GLU A 190 -22.85 -14.68 11.18
CA GLU A 190 -23.84 -14.45 12.23
C GLU A 190 -24.72 -13.24 11.91
N ALA A 191 -24.13 -12.17 11.38
CA ALA A 191 -24.84 -11.00 10.88
C ALA A 191 -25.53 -11.23 9.51
N ASN A 192 -25.49 -12.45 8.96
CA ASN A 192 -26.05 -12.81 7.65
C ASN A 192 -25.62 -11.87 6.51
N LEU A 193 -24.35 -11.41 6.53
CA LEU A 193 -23.85 -10.55 5.49
C LEU A 193 -23.60 -11.33 4.21
N TYR A 194 -24.17 -10.87 3.12
CA TYR A 194 -24.06 -11.49 1.78
C TYR A 194 -22.61 -11.76 1.35
N VAL A 195 -21.67 -10.93 1.80
CA VAL A 195 -20.24 -10.99 1.44
C VAL A 195 -19.39 -11.88 2.35
N ALA A 196 -19.98 -12.64 3.29
CA ALA A 196 -19.24 -13.46 4.28
C ALA A 196 -18.25 -14.44 3.63
N GLU A 197 -18.60 -15.03 2.48
CA GLU A 197 -17.78 -16.00 1.75
C GLU A 197 -16.98 -15.38 0.59
N LYS A 198 -17.05 -14.05 0.41
CA LYS A 198 -16.34 -13.35 -0.67
C LYS A 198 -14.82 -13.51 -0.52
N GLN A 199 -14.15 -13.80 -1.63
CA GLN A 199 -12.69 -13.88 -1.67
C GLN A 199 -12.05 -12.49 -1.54
N GLU A 200 -10.87 -12.45 -0.92
CA GLU A 200 -10.12 -11.22 -0.75
C GLU A 200 -9.31 -10.88 -2.00
N SER A 201 -9.22 -9.59 -2.30
CA SER A 201 -8.29 -9.09 -3.30
C SER A 201 -6.87 -9.08 -2.73
N GLN A 202 -5.91 -9.66 -3.46
CA GLN A 202 -4.50 -9.73 -3.05
C GLN A 202 -3.58 -8.85 -3.90
N GLU A 203 -4.08 -8.35 -5.04
CA GLU A 203 -3.33 -7.54 -5.99
C GLU A 203 -3.57 -6.03 -5.79
N ILE A 204 -2.78 -5.21 -6.46
CA ILE A 204 -3.02 -3.77 -6.57
C ILE A 204 -4.38 -3.57 -7.22
N CYS A 205 -5.25 -2.82 -6.58
CA CYS A 205 -6.67 -2.75 -6.92
C CYS A 205 -6.96 -2.32 -8.37
N PHE A 206 -6.14 -1.45 -8.95
CA PHE A 206 -6.27 -1.00 -10.35
C PHE A 206 -5.38 -1.78 -11.33
N VAL A 207 -4.61 -2.78 -10.86
CA VAL A 207 -3.83 -3.73 -11.66
C VAL A 207 -4.27 -5.16 -11.29
N PRO A 208 -5.49 -5.58 -11.66
CA PRO A 208 -6.10 -6.79 -11.14
C PRO A 208 -5.43 -8.10 -11.60
N ASP A 209 -4.71 -8.08 -12.71
CA ASP A 209 -3.96 -9.20 -13.28
C ASP A 209 -2.50 -9.28 -12.79
N GLY A 210 -2.07 -8.31 -11.97
CA GLY A 210 -0.69 -8.20 -11.49
C GLY A 210 0.31 -7.76 -12.57
N LYS A 211 -0.14 -7.47 -13.79
CA LYS A 211 0.69 -7.09 -14.94
C LYS A 211 0.91 -5.58 -14.98
N TYR A 212 1.59 -5.05 -13.97
CA TYR A 212 1.77 -3.60 -13.81
C TYR A 212 2.44 -2.93 -15.02
N SER A 213 3.37 -3.59 -15.70
CA SER A 213 4.04 -3.01 -16.88
C SER A 213 3.09 -2.84 -18.07
N GLU A 214 2.21 -3.83 -18.31
CA GLU A 214 1.17 -3.71 -19.34
C GLU A 214 0.14 -2.64 -18.98
N PHE A 215 -0.19 -2.49 -17.70
CA PHE A 215 -1.05 -1.41 -17.23
C PHE A 215 -0.42 -0.04 -17.52
N ILE A 216 0.87 0.16 -17.23
CA ILE A 216 1.60 1.41 -17.49
C ILE A 216 1.59 1.74 -18.99
N ASP A 217 1.91 0.77 -19.84
CA ASP A 217 1.90 0.96 -21.29
C ASP A 217 0.54 1.48 -21.77
N ARG A 218 -0.54 0.80 -21.41
CA ARG A 218 -1.91 1.15 -21.80
C ARG A 218 -2.39 2.47 -21.20
N TYR A 219 -2.00 2.75 -19.94
CA TYR A 219 -2.33 4.01 -19.29
C TYR A 219 -1.72 5.19 -20.06
N LEU A 220 -0.44 5.12 -20.39
CA LEU A 220 0.24 6.17 -21.16
C LEU A 220 -0.27 6.29 -22.59
N GLU A 221 -0.62 5.18 -23.23
CA GLU A 221 -1.28 5.18 -24.54
C GLU A 221 -2.63 5.90 -24.50
N HIS A 222 -3.46 5.57 -23.51
CA HIS A 222 -4.77 6.19 -23.32
C HIS A 222 -4.66 7.71 -23.06
N GLU A 223 -3.66 8.14 -22.30
CA GLU A 223 -3.40 9.55 -22.02
C GLU A 223 -2.62 10.26 -23.14
N ASN A 224 -2.37 9.61 -24.28
CA ASN A 224 -1.54 10.10 -25.40
C ASN A 224 -0.13 10.49 -24.97
N ARG A 225 0.47 9.75 -24.05
CA ARG A 225 1.79 9.96 -23.44
C ARG A 225 2.76 8.82 -23.70
N SER A 226 2.55 8.01 -24.74
CA SER A 226 3.42 6.87 -25.10
C SER A 226 4.88 7.24 -25.31
N GLN A 227 5.18 8.51 -25.62
CA GLN A 227 6.55 9.04 -25.72
C GLN A 227 7.29 9.09 -24.36
N GLU A 228 6.61 8.92 -23.24
CA GLU A 228 7.24 8.85 -21.91
C GLU A 228 7.72 7.43 -21.56
N LEU A 229 7.32 6.41 -22.33
CA LEU A 229 7.78 5.04 -22.12
C LEU A 229 9.30 4.96 -22.31
N PRO A 230 10.03 4.35 -21.35
CA PRO A 230 11.45 4.11 -21.49
C PRO A 230 11.73 3.22 -22.70
N GLU A 231 12.69 3.62 -23.51
CA GLU A 231 13.15 2.84 -24.67
C GLU A 231 13.81 1.52 -24.25
N ALA A 232 14.05 0.65 -25.24
CA ALA A 232 14.88 -0.53 -25.07
C ALA A 232 16.30 -0.13 -24.66
N GLY A 233 16.95 -0.98 -23.86
CA GLY A 233 18.28 -0.72 -23.37
C GLY A 233 19.04 -2.01 -23.03
N GLU A 234 20.18 -1.87 -22.39
CA GLU A 234 21.05 -3.00 -22.10
C GLU A 234 20.84 -3.57 -20.71
N ILE A 235 20.91 -4.89 -20.60
CA ILE A 235 21.12 -5.59 -19.35
C ILE A 235 22.60 -5.88 -19.21
N VAL A 236 23.22 -5.41 -18.13
CA VAL A 236 24.67 -5.54 -17.89
C VAL A 236 24.93 -6.24 -16.54
N ASN A 237 26.12 -6.79 -16.36
CA ASN A 237 26.56 -7.25 -15.05
C ASN A 237 27.23 -6.10 -14.25
N ALA A 238 27.65 -6.36 -13.00
CA ALA A 238 28.31 -5.36 -12.15
C ALA A 238 29.63 -4.80 -12.75
N LYS A 239 30.24 -5.48 -13.72
CA LYS A 239 31.43 -4.98 -14.45
C LYS A 239 31.09 -4.13 -15.67
N GLY A 240 29.80 -3.96 -15.98
CA GLY A 240 29.34 -3.26 -17.19
C GLY A 240 29.37 -4.08 -18.46
N GLU A 241 29.58 -5.40 -18.37
CA GLU A 241 29.56 -6.30 -19.54
C GLU A 241 28.11 -6.58 -19.94
N LYS A 242 27.81 -6.45 -21.22
CA LYS A 242 26.48 -6.71 -21.77
C LYS A 242 26.09 -8.17 -21.63
N MET A 243 24.96 -8.42 -20.98
CA MET A 243 24.36 -9.74 -20.75
C MET A 243 23.10 -9.98 -21.58
N GLY A 244 22.43 -8.91 -22.03
CA GLY A 244 21.19 -8.98 -22.78
C GLY A 244 20.63 -7.61 -23.10
N GLU A 245 19.35 -7.58 -23.45
CA GLU A 245 18.60 -6.36 -23.74
C GLU A 245 17.26 -6.38 -23.02
N HIS A 246 16.74 -5.21 -22.65
CA HIS A 246 15.42 -5.03 -22.08
C HIS A 246 14.53 -4.12 -22.94
N SER A 247 13.23 -4.26 -22.82
CA SER A 247 12.23 -3.47 -23.55
C SER A 247 11.67 -2.28 -22.77
N GLY A 248 12.45 -1.73 -21.84
CA GLY A 248 12.08 -0.63 -20.97
C GLY A 248 12.29 -0.95 -19.50
N ILE A 249 12.94 -0.03 -18.76
CA ILE A 249 13.30 -0.21 -17.34
C ILE A 249 12.08 -0.38 -16.41
N HIS A 250 10.92 0.21 -16.78
CA HIS A 250 9.66 0.12 -16.02
C HIS A 250 9.10 -1.30 -15.89
N ARG A 251 9.65 -2.28 -16.64
CA ARG A 251 9.24 -3.70 -16.61
C ARG A 251 10.00 -4.50 -15.56
N TYR A 252 10.92 -3.87 -14.83
CA TYR A 252 11.83 -4.55 -13.92
C TYR A 252 11.71 -3.99 -12.49
N THR A 253 11.99 -4.87 -11.54
CA THR A 253 12.01 -4.54 -10.10
C THR A 253 13.26 -5.16 -9.47
N ILE A 254 13.89 -4.48 -8.52
CA ILE A 254 15.04 -5.02 -7.78
C ILE A 254 14.66 -6.34 -7.09
N GLY A 255 15.50 -7.36 -7.23
CA GLY A 255 15.27 -8.72 -6.77
C GLY A 255 14.52 -9.61 -7.76
N GLN A 256 14.07 -9.08 -8.91
CA GLN A 256 13.43 -9.88 -9.96
C GLN A 256 14.40 -10.90 -10.54
N ARG A 257 13.96 -12.18 -10.60
CA ARG A 257 14.73 -13.31 -11.17
C ARG A 257 14.17 -13.77 -12.52
N ARG A 258 12.85 -13.72 -12.68
CA ARG A 258 12.16 -14.24 -13.89
C ARG A 258 12.01 -13.15 -14.93
N GLY A 259 11.93 -13.53 -16.20
CA GLY A 259 11.67 -12.60 -17.30
C GLY A 259 12.89 -11.76 -17.73
N LEU A 260 14.11 -12.12 -17.33
CA LEU A 260 15.33 -11.43 -17.74
C LEU A 260 15.77 -11.79 -19.17
N GLY A 261 15.35 -12.94 -19.70
CA GLY A 261 15.74 -13.39 -21.04
C GLY A 261 17.23 -13.74 -21.19
N ILE A 262 17.95 -13.93 -20.07
CA ILE A 262 19.39 -14.19 -20.05
C ILE A 262 19.65 -15.65 -19.71
N ALA A 263 20.44 -16.34 -20.53
CA ALA A 263 20.96 -17.65 -20.23
C ALA A 263 22.27 -17.50 -19.43
N ASN A 264 22.31 -18.04 -18.21
CA ASN A 264 23.49 -18.04 -17.34
C ASN A 264 23.51 -19.32 -16.51
N GLU A 265 24.70 -19.79 -16.11
CA GLU A 265 24.84 -21.00 -15.29
C GLU A 265 24.21 -20.86 -13.90
N LYS A 266 24.33 -19.68 -13.30
CA LYS A 266 23.73 -19.35 -12.01
C LYS A 266 22.53 -18.43 -12.17
N PRO A 267 21.54 -18.49 -11.25
CA PRO A 267 20.43 -17.56 -11.27
C PRO A 267 20.90 -16.11 -11.10
N LEU A 268 20.48 -15.25 -12.03
CA LEU A 268 20.69 -13.80 -11.96
C LEU A 268 19.44 -13.09 -11.44
N TYR A 269 19.69 -11.96 -10.80
CA TYR A 269 18.68 -11.07 -10.22
C TYR A 269 18.93 -9.63 -10.65
N VAL A 270 17.89 -8.85 -10.78
CA VAL A 270 18.03 -7.39 -10.94
C VAL A 270 18.58 -6.83 -9.63
N VAL A 271 19.78 -6.29 -9.65
CA VAL A 271 20.43 -5.69 -8.46
C VAL A 271 20.32 -4.17 -8.46
N GLN A 272 20.25 -3.54 -9.65
CA GLN A 272 20.10 -2.10 -9.78
C GLN A 272 19.38 -1.74 -11.09
N ILE A 273 18.64 -0.63 -11.08
CA ILE A 273 18.03 -0.01 -12.25
C ILE A 273 18.64 1.39 -12.41
N GLU A 274 19.38 1.59 -13.50
CA GLU A 274 20.07 2.84 -13.80
C GLU A 274 19.31 3.64 -14.87
N GLN A 275 18.33 4.46 -14.43
CA GLN A 275 17.52 5.27 -15.33
C GLN A 275 18.35 6.18 -16.23
N ALA A 276 19.37 6.86 -15.68
CA ALA A 276 20.20 7.81 -16.43
C ALA A 276 20.96 7.18 -17.60
N ARG A 277 21.25 5.88 -17.52
CA ARG A 277 21.94 5.10 -18.57
C ARG A 277 21.00 4.19 -19.34
N ASN A 278 19.72 4.15 -18.95
CA ASN A 278 18.73 3.20 -19.45
C ASN A 278 19.25 1.76 -19.38
N GLN A 279 19.79 1.35 -18.21
CA GLN A 279 20.41 0.05 -18.01
C GLN A 279 19.81 -0.69 -16.83
N ILE A 280 19.73 -2.02 -16.96
CA ILE A 280 19.41 -2.95 -15.87
C ILE A 280 20.71 -3.66 -15.47
N VAL A 281 21.11 -3.53 -14.23
CA VAL A 281 22.26 -4.26 -13.69
C VAL A 281 21.77 -5.57 -13.09
N VAL A 282 22.35 -6.69 -13.50
CA VAL A 282 22.06 -8.01 -12.95
C VAL A 282 23.27 -8.59 -12.25
N GLY A 283 23.01 -9.38 -11.21
CA GLY A 283 24.05 -10.02 -10.39
C GLY A 283 23.54 -11.27 -9.71
N GLU A 284 24.44 -11.94 -8.96
CA GLU A 284 24.10 -13.09 -8.14
C GLU A 284 23.30 -12.68 -6.90
N LYS A 285 22.78 -13.66 -6.17
CA LYS A 285 21.88 -13.43 -5.02
C LYS A 285 22.53 -12.59 -3.90
N ASP A 286 23.82 -12.77 -3.68
CA ASP A 286 24.56 -12.11 -2.61
C ASP A 286 24.79 -10.61 -2.92
N GLU A 287 24.79 -10.23 -4.19
CA GLU A 287 24.86 -8.83 -4.63
C GLU A 287 23.59 -8.02 -4.33
N LEU A 288 22.50 -8.68 -3.91
CA LEU A 288 21.30 -8.02 -3.41
C LEU A 288 21.39 -7.59 -1.94
N GLU A 289 22.43 -8.02 -1.24
CA GLU A 289 22.56 -7.78 0.19
C GLU A 289 23.11 -6.38 0.47
N GLN A 290 22.41 -5.66 1.33
CA GLN A 290 22.79 -4.31 1.76
C GLN A 290 22.65 -4.17 3.27
N LEU A 291 23.65 -3.55 3.90
CA LEU A 291 23.67 -3.33 5.34
C LEU A 291 22.94 -2.05 5.74
N GLU A 292 22.88 -1.05 4.84
CA GLU A 292 22.30 0.24 5.13
C GLU A 292 21.60 0.84 3.92
N PHE A 293 20.68 1.76 4.20
CA PHE A 293 19.99 2.58 3.19
C PHE A 293 19.49 3.88 3.80
N THR A 294 18.99 4.77 2.94
CA THR A 294 18.35 6.02 3.35
C THR A 294 16.86 6.00 3.03
N ALA A 295 16.06 6.57 3.93
CA ALA A 295 14.64 6.85 3.71
C ALA A 295 14.39 8.37 3.66
N LYS A 296 13.39 8.80 2.86
CA LYS A 296 12.86 10.17 2.76
C LYS A 296 11.41 10.23 3.24
N GLY A 297 10.93 11.45 3.54
CA GLY A 297 9.54 11.69 3.95
C GLY A 297 9.18 10.97 5.24
N VAL A 298 10.14 10.82 6.15
CA VAL A 298 9.95 10.09 7.40
C VAL A 298 8.84 10.71 8.23
N ASN A 299 7.90 9.87 8.67
CA ASN A 299 6.86 10.18 9.62
C ASN A 299 7.12 9.42 10.92
N TRP A 300 7.42 10.15 11.99
CA TRP A 300 7.53 9.59 13.33
C TRP A 300 6.16 9.53 13.98
N VAL A 301 5.61 8.32 14.14
CA VAL A 301 4.26 8.11 14.70
C VAL A 301 4.29 8.15 16.22
N ALA A 302 5.27 7.51 16.85
CA ALA A 302 5.31 7.33 18.30
C ALA A 302 5.84 8.55 19.08
N PHE A 303 6.61 9.42 18.44
CA PHE A 303 7.22 10.62 19.05
C PHE A 303 7.43 11.68 17.97
N ASP A 304 7.83 12.87 18.36
CA ASP A 304 8.32 13.88 17.43
C ASP A 304 9.69 13.44 16.86
N GLU A 305 10.47 14.26 16.26
CA GLU A 305 11.77 13.84 15.74
C GLU A 305 12.72 13.48 16.87
N SER A 306 13.43 12.33 16.79
CA SER A 306 14.44 11.94 17.76
C SER A 306 15.80 12.52 17.38
N SER A 307 16.50 13.12 18.34
CA SER A 307 17.90 13.58 18.17
C SER A 307 18.91 12.44 18.37
N GLU A 308 18.49 11.32 18.97
CA GLU A 308 19.34 10.16 19.24
C GLU A 308 18.97 8.99 18.32
N PRO A 309 19.93 8.08 18.05
CA PRO A 309 19.67 6.87 17.29
C PRO A 309 18.60 6.01 17.95
N VAL A 310 17.66 5.52 17.17
CA VAL A 310 16.55 4.71 17.63
C VAL A 310 16.75 3.25 17.24
N ARG A 311 16.74 2.35 18.22
CA ARG A 311 16.71 0.89 17.95
C ARG A 311 15.31 0.50 17.52
N ALA A 312 15.23 -0.27 16.42
CA ALA A 312 13.97 -0.70 15.85
C ALA A 312 14.11 -2.05 15.13
N GLU A 313 13.00 -2.72 14.95
CA GLU A 313 12.83 -3.78 13.96
C GLU A 313 12.30 -3.17 12.67
N VAL A 314 13.01 -3.30 11.56
CA VAL A 314 12.73 -2.58 10.32
C VAL A 314 12.26 -3.53 9.22
N LYS A 315 11.09 -3.21 8.62
CA LYS A 315 10.59 -3.86 7.39
C LYS A 315 10.93 -2.99 6.18
N VAL A 316 11.37 -3.62 5.10
CA VAL A 316 11.67 -2.94 3.82
C VAL A 316 10.68 -3.27 2.70
N ARG A 317 9.68 -4.09 2.98
CA ARG A 317 8.52 -4.42 2.14
C ARG A 317 7.46 -5.14 2.96
N TYR A 318 6.21 -5.18 2.47
CA TYR A 318 5.08 -5.71 3.22
C TYR A 318 5.28 -7.15 3.74
N ARG A 319 5.80 -8.07 2.91
CA ARG A 319 6.02 -9.47 3.28
C ARG A 319 7.42 -9.76 3.85
N HIS A 320 8.20 -8.72 4.15
CA HIS A 320 9.51 -8.88 4.78
C HIS A 320 9.35 -9.13 6.28
N GLU A 321 10.10 -10.08 6.83
CA GLU A 321 10.20 -10.21 8.29
C GLU A 321 11.00 -9.03 8.84
N PRO A 322 10.54 -8.38 9.92
CA PRO A 322 11.26 -7.25 10.51
C PRO A 322 12.66 -7.68 10.96
N ALA A 323 13.67 -6.89 10.63
CA ALA A 323 15.06 -7.15 11.00
C ALA A 323 15.59 -6.05 11.94
N PRO A 324 16.42 -6.42 12.95
CA PRO A 324 17.00 -5.46 13.89
C PRO A 324 17.89 -4.45 13.17
N ALA A 325 17.68 -3.16 13.51
CA ALA A 325 18.42 -2.05 12.93
C ALA A 325 18.52 -0.86 13.88
N THR A 326 19.44 0.06 13.58
CA THR A 326 19.50 1.38 14.18
C THR A 326 19.08 2.44 13.16
N VAL A 327 18.11 3.27 13.52
CA VAL A 327 17.58 4.36 12.71
C VAL A 327 18.15 5.68 13.20
N TYR A 328 18.85 6.40 12.33
CA TYR A 328 19.42 7.72 12.57
C TYR A 328 18.57 8.76 11.88
N ALA A 329 17.91 9.64 12.64
CA ALA A 329 17.19 10.75 12.06
C ALA A 329 18.17 11.72 11.38
N LEU A 330 17.80 12.23 10.21
CA LEU A 330 18.56 13.18 9.42
C LEU A 330 17.67 14.39 9.09
N PRO A 331 18.24 15.56 8.80
CA PRO A 331 17.47 16.73 8.38
C PRO A 331 16.52 16.43 7.21
N GLU A 332 15.52 17.30 7.01
CA GLU A 332 14.56 17.26 5.91
C GLU A 332 13.70 15.98 5.90
N ARG A 333 13.30 15.52 7.09
CA ARG A 333 12.49 14.31 7.24
C ARG A 333 13.12 13.09 6.55
N ARG A 334 14.43 12.93 6.69
CA ARG A 334 15.17 11.75 6.21
C ARG A 334 15.63 10.90 7.38
N ALA A 335 15.97 9.65 7.10
CA ALA A 335 16.65 8.79 8.06
C ALA A 335 17.66 7.88 7.34
N ARG A 336 18.78 7.58 8.02
CA ARG A 336 19.70 6.51 7.65
C ARG A 336 19.38 5.30 8.50
N ILE A 337 19.21 4.16 7.88
CA ILE A 337 18.89 2.90 8.52
C ILE A 337 20.08 1.98 8.34
N VAL A 338 20.61 1.43 9.47
CA VAL A 338 21.74 0.49 9.49
C VAL A 338 21.27 -0.79 10.16
N PHE A 339 21.20 -1.88 9.41
CA PHE A 339 20.87 -3.20 9.93
C PHE A 339 22.03 -3.83 10.70
N ASP A 340 21.71 -4.73 11.62
CA ASP A 340 22.74 -5.53 12.31
C ASP A 340 23.30 -6.61 11.36
N GLU A 341 22.48 -7.11 10.42
CA GLU A 341 22.85 -8.07 9.39
C GLU A 341 22.33 -7.62 8.02
N PRO A 342 23.06 -7.87 6.91
CA PRO A 342 22.63 -7.45 5.59
C PRO A 342 21.24 -7.95 5.23
N GLN A 343 20.43 -7.08 4.59
CA GLN A 343 19.10 -7.40 4.10
C GLN A 343 19.05 -7.39 2.58
N ARG A 344 18.19 -8.25 2.00
CA ARG A 344 18.12 -8.44 0.55
C ARG A 344 17.03 -7.60 -0.09
N ALA A 345 17.33 -7.13 -1.31
CA ALA A 345 16.38 -6.46 -2.18
C ALA A 345 15.71 -5.25 -1.49
N ILE A 346 16.52 -4.38 -0.91
CA ILE A 346 16.10 -3.06 -0.45
C ILE A 346 15.78 -2.24 -1.70
N THR A 347 14.50 -1.95 -1.91
CA THR A 347 14.01 -1.46 -3.21
C THR A 347 13.54 -0.02 -3.10
N PRO A 348 14.14 0.93 -3.85
CA PRO A 348 13.68 2.32 -3.93
C PRO A 348 12.21 2.41 -4.34
N GLY A 349 11.48 3.34 -3.74
CA GLY A 349 10.04 3.51 -3.93
C GLY A 349 9.17 2.67 -3.01
N GLN A 350 9.72 1.63 -2.35
CA GLN A 350 9.01 0.90 -1.30
C GLN A 350 9.00 1.70 0.01
N ALA A 351 7.99 1.43 0.84
CA ALA A 351 7.98 1.93 2.20
C ALA A 351 8.91 1.11 3.11
N THR A 352 9.52 1.78 4.07
CA THR A 352 10.19 1.15 5.20
C THR A 352 9.50 1.55 6.48
N ILE A 353 9.23 0.59 7.36
CA ILE A 353 8.49 0.81 8.61
C ILE A 353 9.36 0.39 9.77
N PHE A 354 9.39 1.22 10.81
CA PHE A 354 10.14 1.03 12.03
C PHE A 354 9.20 0.58 13.14
N TYR A 355 9.50 -0.56 13.76
CA TYR A 355 8.70 -1.13 14.84
C TYR A 355 9.50 -1.21 16.14
N ASN A 356 8.78 -1.09 17.25
CA ASN A 356 9.24 -1.48 18.58
C ASN A 356 8.24 -2.52 19.12
N GLY A 357 8.56 -3.81 18.92
CA GLY A 357 7.60 -4.88 19.13
C GLY A 357 6.36 -4.73 18.28
N GLU A 358 5.21 -4.51 18.92
CA GLU A 358 3.92 -4.33 18.25
C GLU A 358 3.69 -2.90 17.75
N GLU A 359 4.42 -1.93 18.27
CA GLU A 359 4.22 -0.52 17.96
C GLU A 359 4.92 -0.09 16.68
N VAL A 360 4.21 0.67 15.83
CA VAL A 360 4.78 1.42 14.71
C VAL A 360 5.35 2.72 15.24
N ILE A 361 6.67 2.82 15.31
CA ILE A 361 7.33 4.06 15.78
C ILE A 361 7.54 5.06 14.66
N GLY A 362 7.49 4.63 13.42
CA GLY A 362 7.59 5.49 12.25
C GLY A 362 7.81 4.72 10.96
N GLY A 363 8.03 5.46 9.88
CA GLY A 363 8.33 4.90 8.55
C GLY A 363 8.77 5.97 7.57
N GLY A 364 9.15 5.56 6.37
CA GLY A 364 9.59 6.43 5.30
C GLY A 364 9.61 5.74 3.95
N TRP A 365 9.98 6.47 2.91
CA TRP A 365 10.14 5.94 1.56
C TRP A 365 11.61 5.64 1.28
N ILE A 366 11.93 4.41 0.89
CA ILE A 366 13.29 4.00 0.53
C ILE A 366 13.74 4.81 -0.69
N VAL A 367 14.90 5.45 -0.59
CA VAL A 367 15.52 6.17 -1.71
C VAL A 367 16.64 5.38 -2.32
N LYS A 368 16.97 5.69 -3.56
CA LYS A 368 18.11 5.13 -4.27
C LYS A 368 19.39 5.48 -3.49
N ILE A 369 20.23 4.50 -3.30
CA ILE A 369 21.55 4.62 -2.68
C ILE A 369 22.56 5.12 -3.71
#